data_a4a2d71265f7bc9ba1a84ad2986129cd
#
_entry.id   a4a2d71265f7bc9ba1a84ad2986129cd
#
_cell.length_a   1.000
_cell.length_b   1.000
_cell.length_c   1.000
_cell.angle_alpha   90.00
_cell.angle_beta   90.00
_cell.angle_gamma   90.00
#
_symmetry.space_group_name_H-M   'P 1'
#
loop_
_entity.id
_entity.type
_entity.pdbx_description
1 polymer ?
#
loop_
_entity_poly.entity_id
_entity_poly.type
_entity_poly.pdbx_seq_one_letter_code
_entity_poly.pdbx_strand_id
1 'polypeptide(L)'
;MRIDPIVFRAKFPKRCSLEQCKSRCCRGGVWADVEEREIILRNADLFIPYLRPEAKDPSSWFGETAEDRDCPSGMAVETNVSGDYCVFFHPDHGCSLQKAAADLGRHEWEFKPRFCIMFPLVVSEGVLTVDEDMDEVWCMQRENRTDPILSAVEKEVSHLFPEEVSRRLLTEVYRRETPPAILSGYRPKKAAMP
;
A
#
# COMPACT_ATOMS: atom_id res chain seq x y z
N MET A 1 17.38 0.79 3.47
CA MET A 1 16.53 0.78 2.24
C MET A 1 17.09 1.80 1.27
N ARG A 2 17.33 1.39 0.04
CA ARG A 2 17.68 2.27 -1.09
C ARG A 2 16.39 2.75 -1.77
N ILE A 3 16.44 3.82 -2.54
CA ILE A 3 15.27 4.34 -3.28
C ILE A 3 15.64 4.42 -4.74
N ASP A 4 14.86 3.75 -5.59
CA ASP A 4 15.01 3.83 -7.04
C ASP A 4 14.58 5.23 -7.51
N PRO A 5 15.36 5.90 -8.39
CA PRO A 5 14.97 7.18 -8.99
C PRO A 5 13.61 7.15 -9.72
N ILE A 6 13.11 6.00 -10.15
CA ILE A 6 11.80 5.84 -10.78
C ILE A 6 10.68 6.33 -9.86
N VAL A 7 10.78 6.12 -8.54
CA VAL A 7 9.82 6.55 -7.52
C VAL A 7 9.55 8.06 -7.56
N PHE A 8 10.55 8.86 -7.98
CA PHE A 8 10.43 10.31 -8.12
C PHE A 8 9.93 10.79 -9.49
N ARG A 9 9.75 9.88 -10.43
CA ARG A 9 9.35 10.23 -11.83
C ARG A 9 8.06 9.55 -12.24
N ALA A 10 7.75 8.43 -11.61
CA ALA A 10 6.55 7.67 -11.90
C ALA A 10 5.29 8.50 -11.61
N LYS A 11 4.26 8.21 -12.37
CA LYS A 11 2.94 8.81 -12.21
C LYS A 11 1.92 7.74 -11.87
N PHE A 12 0.88 8.18 -11.17
CA PHE A 12 -0.24 7.34 -10.73
C PHE A 12 -1.53 8.18 -10.80
N PRO A 13 -2.73 7.60 -10.86
CA PRO A 13 -3.97 8.37 -10.67
C PRO A 13 -3.96 9.09 -9.33
N LYS A 14 -4.56 10.28 -9.28
CA LYS A 14 -4.62 11.11 -8.07
C LYS A 14 -5.08 10.36 -6.82
N ARG A 15 -5.84 9.29 -6.99
CA ARG A 15 -6.31 8.41 -5.91
C ARG A 15 -6.76 7.06 -6.46
N CYS A 16 -6.72 6.05 -5.61
CA CYS A 16 -7.33 4.76 -5.91
C CYS A 16 -8.86 4.90 -6.01
N SER A 17 -9.46 4.21 -6.97
CA SER A 17 -10.91 4.16 -7.18
C SER A 17 -11.35 2.73 -7.44
N LEU A 18 -12.06 2.15 -6.47
CA LEU A 18 -12.65 0.80 -6.61
C LEU A 18 -13.66 0.72 -7.76
N GLU A 19 -14.40 1.81 -8.00
CA GLU A 19 -15.37 1.89 -9.07
C GLU A 19 -14.72 1.72 -10.46
N GLN A 20 -13.54 2.31 -10.64
CA GLN A 20 -12.81 2.26 -11.91
C GLN A 20 -11.97 1.00 -12.05
N CYS A 21 -11.17 0.65 -11.04
CA CYS A 21 -10.24 -0.47 -11.13
C CYS A 21 -10.84 -1.82 -10.74
N LYS A 22 -12.00 -1.82 -10.05
CA LYS A 22 -12.66 -3.04 -9.53
C LYS A 22 -11.70 -3.95 -8.75
N SER A 23 -10.80 -3.35 -7.98
CA SER A 23 -9.80 -4.03 -7.13
C SER A 23 -8.91 -5.04 -7.87
N ARG A 24 -8.54 -4.76 -9.12
CA ARG A 24 -7.71 -5.69 -9.89
C ARG A 24 -6.34 -5.98 -9.26
N CYS A 25 -5.82 -5.08 -8.42
CA CYS A 25 -4.63 -5.34 -7.62
C CYS A 25 -4.82 -6.45 -6.56
N CYS A 26 -6.07 -6.85 -6.27
CA CYS A 26 -6.35 -8.00 -5.38
C CYS A 26 -6.41 -9.35 -6.15
N ARG A 27 -6.13 -9.38 -7.44
CA ARG A 27 -5.98 -10.63 -8.18
C ARG A 27 -4.66 -11.28 -7.83
N GLY A 28 -4.66 -12.59 -7.66
CA GLY A 28 -3.46 -13.36 -7.36
C GLY A 28 -2.99 -13.30 -5.90
N GLY A 29 -3.69 -12.58 -5.02
CA GLY A 29 -3.28 -12.47 -3.62
C GLY A 29 -2.08 -11.53 -3.41
N VAL A 30 -1.40 -11.68 -2.28
CA VAL A 30 -0.18 -10.94 -1.93
C VAL A 30 0.69 -11.79 -1.00
N TRP A 31 1.99 -11.61 -1.06
CA TRP A 31 2.91 -12.06 -0.03
C TRP A 31 2.87 -11.07 1.15
N ALA A 32 2.38 -11.51 2.30
CA ALA A 32 2.31 -10.74 3.54
C ALA A 32 3.42 -11.19 4.50
N ASP A 33 3.75 -10.35 5.47
CA ASP A 33 4.63 -10.77 6.56
C ASP A 33 3.95 -11.82 7.44
N VAL A 34 4.69 -12.83 7.92
CA VAL A 34 4.11 -13.87 8.81
C VAL A 34 3.57 -13.29 10.12
N GLU A 35 4.10 -12.17 10.60
CA GLU A 35 3.57 -11.48 11.78
C GLU A 35 2.20 -10.83 11.49
N GLU A 36 2.01 -10.31 10.27
CA GLU A 36 0.70 -9.80 9.82
C GLU A 36 -0.32 -10.94 9.74
N ARG A 37 0.07 -12.12 9.23
CA ARG A 37 -0.78 -13.32 9.27
C ARG A 37 -1.25 -13.63 10.69
N GLU A 38 -0.33 -13.65 11.66
CA GLU A 38 -0.66 -13.96 13.05
C GLU A 38 -1.63 -12.94 13.65
N ILE A 39 -1.47 -11.66 13.30
CA ILE A 39 -2.42 -10.60 13.71
C ILE A 39 -3.79 -10.83 13.09
N ILE A 40 -3.85 -11.13 11.80
CA ILE A 40 -5.10 -11.37 11.08
C ILE A 40 -5.82 -12.60 11.66
N LEU A 41 -5.11 -13.72 11.84
CA LEU A 41 -5.71 -14.95 12.37
C LEU A 41 -6.23 -14.79 13.81
N ARG A 42 -5.50 -14.07 14.67
CA ARG A 42 -5.95 -13.78 16.04
C ARG A 42 -7.22 -12.93 16.11
N ASN A 43 -7.50 -12.17 15.05
CA ASN A 43 -8.66 -11.30 14.96
C ASN A 43 -9.70 -11.80 13.93
N ALA A 44 -9.65 -13.08 13.57
CA ALA A 44 -10.46 -13.68 12.51
C ALA A 44 -11.95 -13.35 12.62
N ASP A 45 -12.51 -13.42 13.83
CA ASP A 45 -13.92 -13.15 14.10
C ASP A 45 -14.38 -11.75 13.68
N LEU A 46 -13.45 -10.76 13.64
CA LEU A 46 -13.74 -9.41 13.19
C LEU A 46 -13.96 -9.33 11.69
N PHE A 47 -13.34 -10.23 10.92
CA PHE A 47 -13.34 -10.18 9.45
C PHE A 47 -14.37 -11.09 8.80
N ILE A 48 -14.70 -12.23 9.44
CA ILE A 48 -15.64 -13.22 8.92
C ILE A 48 -16.98 -12.62 8.44
N PRO A 49 -17.59 -11.63 9.13
CA PRO A 49 -18.82 -11.00 8.66
C PRO A 49 -18.70 -10.26 7.33
N TYR A 50 -17.49 -9.81 6.99
CA TYR A 50 -17.19 -9.01 5.79
C TYR A 50 -16.70 -9.85 4.61
N LEU A 51 -16.43 -11.14 4.85
CA LEU A 51 -15.88 -12.03 3.83
C LEU A 51 -16.98 -12.67 2.98
N ARG A 52 -16.62 -13.02 1.76
CA ARG A 52 -17.44 -13.86 0.89
C ARG A 52 -17.70 -15.21 1.55
N PRO A 53 -18.84 -15.86 1.31
CA PRO A 53 -19.19 -17.13 1.97
C PRO A 53 -18.10 -18.21 1.87
N GLU A 54 -17.46 -18.34 0.72
CA GLU A 54 -16.41 -19.31 0.43
C GLU A 54 -15.07 -19.01 1.09
N ALA A 55 -14.88 -17.80 1.63
CA ALA A 55 -13.65 -17.34 2.27
C ALA A 55 -13.76 -17.25 3.81
N LYS A 56 -14.85 -17.76 4.42
CA LYS A 56 -15.10 -17.61 5.86
C LYS A 56 -14.31 -18.56 6.75
N ASP A 57 -13.61 -19.54 6.20
CA ASP A 57 -12.78 -20.45 6.97
C ASP A 57 -11.35 -19.89 7.10
N PRO A 58 -10.92 -19.47 8.33
CA PRO A 58 -9.60 -18.91 8.54
C PRO A 58 -8.45 -19.85 8.18
N SER A 59 -8.66 -21.15 8.22
CA SER A 59 -7.64 -22.15 7.86
C SER A 59 -7.26 -22.11 6.38
N SER A 60 -8.12 -21.51 5.55
CA SER A 60 -7.93 -21.36 4.11
C SER A 60 -7.34 -20.01 3.67
N TRP A 61 -7.05 -19.09 4.60
CA TRP A 61 -6.67 -17.72 4.22
C TRP A 61 -5.24 -17.58 3.72
N PHE A 62 -4.35 -18.45 4.19
CA PHE A 62 -2.93 -18.34 3.89
C PHE A 62 -2.38 -19.66 3.34
N GLY A 63 -1.41 -19.54 2.45
CA GLY A 63 -0.75 -20.64 1.78
C GLY A 63 0.69 -20.86 2.27
N GLU A 64 1.59 -20.97 1.32
CA GLU A 64 3.00 -21.26 1.57
C GLU A 64 3.75 -20.11 2.22
N THR A 65 4.81 -20.43 2.94
CA THR A 65 5.75 -19.44 3.50
C THR A 65 7.09 -19.52 2.78
N ALA A 66 7.75 -18.38 2.63
CA ALA A 66 9.08 -18.29 2.04
C ALA A 66 9.95 -17.29 2.83
N GLU A 67 11.27 -17.46 2.73
CA GLU A 67 12.20 -16.43 3.21
C GLU A 67 12.09 -15.19 2.32
N ASP A 68 11.87 -14.04 2.95
CA ASP A 68 11.84 -12.75 2.28
C ASP A 68 12.45 -11.68 3.20
N ARG A 69 13.59 -11.16 2.80
CA ARG A 69 14.34 -10.13 3.54
C ARG A 69 13.67 -8.76 3.52
N ASP A 70 12.70 -8.54 2.64
CA ASP A 70 11.92 -7.31 2.55
C ASP A 70 10.74 -7.30 3.52
N CYS A 71 10.36 -8.46 4.05
CA CYS A 71 9.47 -8.60 5.19
C CYS A 71 10.21 -8.26 6.51
N PRO A 72 9.59 -7.49 7.42
CA PRO A 72 10.17 -7.17 8.72
C PRO A 72 10.59 -8.39 9.55
N SER A 73 9.82 -9.48 9.50
CA SER A 73 10.13 -10.74 10.18
C SER A 73 11.21 -11.58 9.45
N GLY A 74 11.54 -11.24 8.20
CA GLY A 74 12.35 -12.04 7.31
C GLY A 74 11.65 -13.22 6.64
N MET A 75 10.31 -13.32 6.83
CA MET A 75 9.48 -14.39 6.31
C MET A 75 8.20 -13.84 5.70
N ALA A 76 7.88 -14.26 4.51
CA ALA A 76 6.63 -13.98 3.83
C ALA A 76 5.68 -15.18 3.85
N VAL A 77 4.39 -14.91 3.74
CA VAL A 77 3.33 -15.91 3.58
C VAL A 77 2.37 -15.44 2.50
N GLU A 78 2.00 -16.34 1.61
CA GLU A 78 1.05 -16.05 0.55
C GLU A 78 -0.37 -15.93 1.12
N THR A 79 -1.14 -14.90 0.73
CA THR A 79 -2.59 -14.89 0.92
C THR A 79 -3.25 -15.72 -0.16
N ASN A 80 -4.09 -16.66 0.21
CA ASN A 80 -4.75 -17.53 -0.75
C ASN A 80 -5.72 -16.77 -1.65
N VAL A 81 -6.02 -17.37 -2.79
CA VAL A 81 -6.95 -16.89 -3.80
C VAL A 81 -8.17 -17.79 -3.82
N SER A 82 -9.36 -17.20 -3.86
CA SER A 82 -10.64 -17.90 -4.07
C SER A 82 -11.30 -17.35 -5.32
N GLY A 83 -11.45 -18.18 -6.33
CA GLY A 83 -11.73 -17.74 -7.69
C GLY A 83 -10.56 -16.94 -8.27
N ASP A 84 -10.80 -15.73 -8.75
CA ASP A 84 -9.77 -14.87 -9.34
C ASP A 84 -9.18 -13.83 -8.36
N TYR A 85 -9.57 -13.85 -7.07
CA TYR A 85 -9.23 -12.79 -6.13
C TYR A 85 -8.77 -13.32 -4.79
N CYS A 86 -7.92 -12.54 -4.13
CA CYS A 86 -7.53 -12.73 -2.74
C CYS A 86 -8.74 -13.09 -1.86
N VAL A 87 -8.58 -14.00 -0.91
CA VAL A 87 -9.65 -14.42 0.03
C VAL A 87 -10.27 -13.24 0.77
N PHE A 88 -9.50 -12.18 1.03
CA PHE A 88 -9.98 -10.96 1.70
C PHE A 88 -10.68 -9.95 0.77
N PHE A 89 -10.80 -10.25 -0.52
CA PHE A 89 -11.54 -9.39 -1.45
C PHE A 89 -13.05 -9.62 -1.36
N HIS A 90 -13.81 -8.53 -1.41
CA HIS A 90 -15.27 -8.55 -1.57
C HIS A 90 -15.70 -7.59 -2.68
N PRO A 91 -16.63 -7.97 -3.59
CA PRO A 91 -16.98 -7.14 -4.74
C PRO A 91 -17.61 -5.79 -4.37
N ASP A 92 -18.32 -5.71 -3.23
CA ASP A 92 -19.05 -4.51 -2.85
C ASP A 92 -18.16 -3.47 -2.13
N HIS A 93 -17.09 -3.90 -1.44
CA HIS A 93 -16.30 -2.99 -0.61
C HIS A 93 -14.77 -3.15 -0.74
N GLY A 94 -14.30 -4.02 -1.63
CA GLY A 94 -12.87 -4.25 -1.82
C GLY A 94 -12.26 -5.11 -0.71
N CYS A 95 -11.20 -4.63 -0.04
CA CYS A 95 -10.53 -5.38 1.01
C CYS A 95 -11.38 -5.45 2.28
N SER A 96 -11.78 -6.66 2.68
CA SER A 96 -12.58 -6.91 3.89
C SER A 96 -11.83 -6.57 5.19
N LEU A 97 -10.50 -6.71 5.22
CA LEU A 97 -9.69 -6.30 6.37
C LEU A 97 -9.75 -4.79 6.58
N GLN A 98 -9.65 -4.03 5.49
CA GLN A 98 -9.75 -2.56 5.51
C GLN A 98 -11.15 -2.10 5.90
N LYS A 99 -12.19 -2.73 5.32
CA LYS A 99 -13.59 -2.40 5.62
C LYS A 99 -13.93 -2.67 7.08
N ALA A 100 -13.57 -3.82 7.60
CA ALA A 100 -13.81 -4.18 9.00
C ALA A 100 -13.11 -3.21 9.96
N ALA A 101 -11.84 -2.87 9.72
CA ALA A 101 -11.12 -1.90 10.54
C ALA A 101 -11.85 -0.54 10.58
N ALA A 102 -12.24 -0.02 9.42
CA ALA A 102 -12.95 1.26 9.31
C ALA A 102 -14.30 1.24 10.05
N ASP A 103 -15.10 0.19 9.91
CA ASP A 103 -16.41 0.06 10.57
C ASP A 103 -16.29 -0.08 12.10
N LEU A 104 -15.18 -0.62 12.58
CA LEU A 104 -14.85 -0.71 13.99
C LEU A 104 -14.25 0.58 14.58
N GLY A 105 -14.16 1.65 13.78
CA GLY A 105 -13.57 2.93 14.19
C GLY A 105 -12.05 2.87 14.37
N ARG A 106 -11.38 1.88 13.79
CA ARG A 106 -9.94 1.71 13.79
C ARG A 106 -9.32 2.38 12.56
N HIS A 107 -8.00 2.49 12.54
CA HIS A 107 -7.31 2.93 11.33
C HIS A 107 -7.58 1.92 10.20
N GLU A 108 -8.01 2.40 9.03
CA GLU A 108 -8.44 1.55 7.92
C GLU A 108 -7.39 0.52 7.46
N TRP A 109 -6.12 0.78 7.72
CA TRP A 109 -5.01 -0.11 7.36
C TRP A 109 -4.48 -0.95 8.52
N GLU A 110 -5.09 -0.92 9.69
CA GLU A 110 -4.58 -1.61 10.88
C GLU A 110 -4.34 -3.12 10.66
N PHE A 111 -5.17 -3.75 9.84
CA PHE A 111 -5.08 -5.18 9.54
C PHE A 111 -4.69 -5.49 8.09
N LYS A 112 -4.55 -4.47 7.26
CA LYS A 112 -4.25 -4.66 5.85
C LYS A 112 -2.76 -4.97 5.67
N PRO A 113 -2.39 -6.01 4.91
CA PRO A 113 -0.99 -6.31 4.68
C PRO A 113 -0.23 -5.12 4.09
N ARG A 114 0.99 -4.92 4.59
CA ARG A 114 1.87 -3.81 4.25
C ARG A 114 2.05 -3.64 2.74
N PHE A 115 2.29 -4.72 2.03
CA PHE A 115 2.49 -4.67 0.58
C PHE A 115 1.22 -4.25 -0.17
N CYS A 116 0.03 -4.59 0.34
CA CYS A 116 -1.22 -4.07 -0.21
C CYS A 116 -1.42 -2.57 0.02
N ILE A 117 -0.93 -2.04 1.17
CA ILE A 117 -1.01 -0.60 1.46
C ILE A 117 -0.03 0.15 0.56
N MET A 118 1.17 -0.41 0.38
CA MET A 118 2.27 0.24 -0.33
C MET A 118 2.03 0.34 -1.84
N PHE A 119 1.21 -0.56 -2.43
CA PHE A 119 0.95 -0.56 -3.87
C PHE A 119 0.52 0.83 -4.39
N PRO A 120 1.07 1.34 -5.47
CA PRO A 120 1.94 0.69 -6.48
C PRO A 120 3.45 0.79 -6.19
N LEU A 121 3.84 1.24 -5.01
CA LEU A 121 5.23 1.10 -4.58
C LEU A 121 5.45 -0.33 -4.08
N VAL A 122 6.68 -0.79 -4.22
CA VAL A 122 7.12 -2.10 -3.73
C VAL A 122 8.55 -1.99 -3.19
N VAL A 123 8.88 -2.79 -2.19
CA VAL A 123 10.27 -3.01 -1.78
C VAL A 123 10.70 -4.34 -2.37
N SER A 124 11.78 -4.32 -3.13
CA SER A 124 12.40 -5.51 -3.72
C SER A 124 13.90 -5.45 -3.51
N GLU A 125 14.47 -6.48 -2.88
CA GLU A 125 15.90 -6.56 -2.54
C GLU A 125 16.44 -5.34 -1.78
N GLY A 126 15.64 -4.82 -0.85
CA GLY A 126 15.95 -3.63 -0.05
C GLY A 126 15.90 -2.31 -0.82
N VAL A 127 15.28 -2.29 -2.01
CA VAL A 127 15.08 -1.11 -2.83
C VAL A 127 13.60 -0.77 -2.92
N LEU A 128 13.22 0.43 -2.51
CA LEU A 128 11.88 0.97 -2.77
C LEU A 128 11.80 1.37 -4.25
N THR A 129 10.89 0.78 -4.97
CA THR A 129 10.66 1.01 -6.40
C THR A 129 9.16 1.03 -6.73
N VAL A 130 8.81 1.03 -7.99
CA VAL A 130 7.43 0.94 -8.49
C VAL A 130 7.20 -0.45 -9.04
N ASP A 131 6.06 -1.04 -8.75
CA ASP A 131 5.64 -2.31 -9.31
C ASP A 131 5.26 -2.12 -10.79
N GLU A 132 6.17 -2.47 -11.69
CA GLU A 132 5.98 -2.34 -13.14
C GLU A 132 5.30 -3.57 -13.77
N ASP A 133 5.19 -4.67 -13.03
CA ASP A 133 4.62 -5.94 -13.53
C ASP A 133 3.08 -5.92 -13.54
N MET A 134 2.47 -4.86 -13.00
CA MET A 134 1.03 -4.70 -12.85
C MET A 134 0.41 -3.77 -13.92
N ASP A 135 0.93 -3.74 -15.14
CA ASP A 135 0.48 -2.89 -16.23
C ASP A 135 -0.96 -3.16 -16.70
N GLU A 136 -1.50 -4.36 -16.45
CA GLU A 136 -2.90 -4.70 -16.70
C GLU A 136 -3.88 -4.00 -15.76
N VAL A 137 -3.41 -3.49 -14.60
CA VAL A 137 -4.26 -2.82 -13.62
C VAL A 137 -4.58 -1.40 -14.10
N TRP A 138 -5.84 -0.99 -14.04
CA TRP A 138 -6.31 0.31 -14.55
C TRP A 138 -5.45 1.49 -14.11
N CYS A 139 -5.06 1.55 -12.84
CA CYS A 139 -4.25 2.63 -12.29
C CYS A 139 -2.78 2.61 -12.77
N MET A 140 -2.33 1.48 -13.30
CA MET A 140 -1.00 1.33 -13.87
C MET A 140 -0.98 1.56 -15.40
N GLN A 141 -2.13 1.67 -16.05
CA GLN A 141 -2.24 1.99 -17.46
C GLN A 141 -1.77 3.44 -17.71
N ARG A 142 -1.01 3.64 -18.77
CA ARG A 142 -0.30 4.90 -19.05
C ARG A 142 -1.24 6.11 -19.11
N GLU A 143 -2.41 5.97 -19.71
CA GLU A 143 -3.42 7.01 -19.87
C GLU A 143 -4.04 7.47 -18.54
N ASN A 144 -4.00 6.64 -17.51
CA ASN A 144 -4.56 6.92 -16.20
C ASN A 144 -3.54 7.52 -15.21
N ARG A 145 -2.26 7.50 -15.56
CA ARG A 145 -1.15 8.00 -14.72
C ARG A 145 -1.01 9.51 -14.88
N THR A 146 -1.69 10.29 -14.07
CA THR A 146 -1.77 11.75 -14.20
C THR A 146 -0.88 12.50 -13.21
N ASP A 147 -0.80 12.05 -11.97
CA ASP A 147 -0.16 12.75 -10.87
C ASP A 147 1.15 12.05 -10.44
N PRO A 148 2.12 12.76 -9.83
CA PRO A 148 3.28 12.13 -9.24
C PRO A 148 2.88 11.05 -8.25
N ILE A 149 3.49 9.87 -8.34
CA ILE A 149 3.11 8.71 -7.54
C ILE A 149 3.19 9.00 -6.04
N LEU A 150 4.22 9.70 -5.57
CA LEU A 150 4.38 10.01 -4.14
C LEU A 150 3.33 10.99 -3.63
N SER A 151 2.81 11.90 -4.46
CA SER A 151 1.67 12.76 -4.10
C SER A 151 0.37 11.94 -4.02
N ALA A 152 0.22 10.96 -4.89
CA ALA A 152 -0.97 10.11 -4.92
C ALA A 152 -1.04 9.14 -3.74
N VAL A 153 0.12 8.69 -3.22
CA VAL A 153 0.24 7.73 -2.11
C VAL A 153 0.86 8.35 -0.84
N GLU A 154 0.69 9.66 -0.64
CA GLU A 154 1.27 10.39 0.50
C GLU A 154 0.86 9.81 1.85
N LYS A 155 -0.42 9.43 1.99
CA LYS A 155 -0.96 8.85 3.23
C LYS A 155 -0.35 7.48 3.52
N GLU A 156 -0.25 6.65 2.50
CA GLU A 156 0.34 5.32 2.55
C GLU A 156 1.83 5.40 2.94
N VAL A 157 2.57 6.29 2.31
CA VAL A 157 3.98 6.56 2.64
C VAL A 157 4.12 7.04 4.07
N SER A 158 3.28 7.97 4.52
CA SER A 158 3.32 8.51 5.89
C SER A 158 2.92 7.46 6.94
N HIS A 159 2.09 6.49 6.57
CA HIS A 159 1.69 5.41 7.46
C HIS A 159 2.77 4.31 7.59
N LEU A 160 3.38 3.94 6.47
CA LEU A 160 4.26 2.76 6.38
C LEU A 160 5.71 3.04 6.76
N PHE A 161 6.18 4.26 6.56
CA PHE A 161 7.59 4.59 6.76
C PHE A 161 7.81 5.52 7.96
N PRO A 162 8.97 5.41 8.62
CA PRO A 162 9.35 6.37 9.67
C PRO A 162 9.26 7.82 9.16
N GLU A 163 8.91 8.76 10.04
CA GLU A 163 8.71 10.18 9.71
C GLU A 163 9.85 10.79 8.90
N GLU A 164 11.10 10.46 9.23
CA GLU A 164 12.27 10.96 8.51
C GLU A 164 12.31 10.48 7.05
N VAL A 165 11.98 9.20 6.81
CA VAL A 165 11.94 8.60 5.47
C VAL A 165 10.78 9.19 4.67
N SER A 166 9.60 9.25 5.26
CA SER A 166 8.40 9.84 4.65
C SER A 166 8.64 11.29 4.26
N ARG A 167 9.15 12.10 5.17
CA ARG A 167 9.50 13.49 4.91
C ARG A 167 10.51 13.65 3.79
N ARG A 168 11.53 12.80 3.72
CA ARG A 168 12.53 12.83 2.64
C ARG A 168 11.91 12.51 1.28
N LEU A 169 11.08 11.48 1.20
CA LEU A 169 10.37 11.08 -0.02
C LEU A 169 9.46 12.21 -0.51
N LEU A 170 8.62 12.74 0.37
CA LEU A 170 7.63 13.76 0.04
C LEU A 170 8.25 15.12 -0.28
N THR A 171 9.31 15.53 0.43
CA THR A 171 10.01 16.82 0.16
C THR A 171 10.61 16.85 -1.24
N GLU A 172 11.13 15.74 -1.73
CA GLU A 172 11.71 15.67 -3.08
C GLU A 172 10.65 15.86 -4.17
N VAL A 173 9.41 15.40 -3.95
CA VAL A 173 8.26 15.66 -4.84
C VAL A 173 7.98 17.15 -4.90
N TYR A 174 7.81 17.80 -3.76
CA TYR A 174 7.51 19.24 -3.69
C TYR A 174 8.59 20.10 -4.33
N ARG A 175 9.87 19.72 -4.20
CA ARG A 175 10.98 20.42 -4.89
C ARG A 175 10.88 20.36 -6.42
N ARG A 176 10.38 19.25 -6.96
CA ARG A 176 10.27 19.06 -8.41
C ARG A 176 9.01 19.69 -9.00
N GLU A 177 7.94 19.78 -8.22
CA GLU A 177 6.68 20.40 -8.61
C GLU A 177 6.72 21.94 -8.50
N THR A 178 7.60 22.49 -7.66
CA THR A 178 7.71 23.95 -7.45
C THR A 178 8.78 24.52 -8.37
N PRO A 179 8.43 25.41 -9.33
CA PRO A 179 9.41 26.08 -10.17
C PRO A 179 10.44 26.85 -9.32
N PRO A 180 11.72 26.91 -9.71
CA PRO A 180 12.78 27.57 -8.94
C PRO A 180 12.50 29.04 -8.55
N ALA A 181 11.65 29.73 -9.31
CA ALA A 181 11.30 31.13 -9.06
C ALA A 181 10.48 31.38 -7.79
N ILE A 182 9.76 30.34 -7.27
CA ILE A 182 8.94 30.49 -6.06
C ILE A 182 9.79 30.26 -4.79
N LEU A 183 10.92 29.57 -4.89
CA LEU A 183 11.80 29.32 -3.74
C LEU A 183 12.70 30.51 -3.38
N SER A 184 12.87 31.49 -4.25
CA SER A 184 13.75 32.66 -3.99
C SER A 184 13.22 33.65 -2.96
N GLY A 185 11.95 33.54 -2.54
CA GLY A 185 11.29 34.42 -1.55
C GLY A 185 11.11 33.82 -0.17
N TYR A 186 11.31 32.53 0.03
CA TYR A 186 11.12 31.88 1.34
C TYR A 186 12.35 32.06 2.24
N ARG A 187 12.32 33.08 3.12
CA ARG A 187 13.19 33.17 4.28
C ARG A 187 12.51 32.43 5.45
N PRO A 188 13.10 31.33 5.97
CA PRO A 188 12.58 30.72 7.18
C PRO A 188 12.64 31.74 8.31
N LYS A 189 11.50 31.98 8.99
CA LYS A 189 11.46 32.77 10.22
C LYS A 189 12.38 32.04 11.23
N LYS A 190 13.42 32.74 11.71
CA LYS A 190 14.20 32.26 12.84
C LYS A 190 13.26 32.02 14.01
N ALA A 191 13.22 30.77 14.50
CA ALA A 191 12.58 30.49 15.77
C ALA A 191 13.25 31.34 16.84
N ALA A 192 12.49 32.19 17.51
CA ALA A 192 12.96 32.84 18.74
C ALA A 192 13.11 31.71 19.77
N MET A 193 14.35 31.50 20.22
CA MET A 193 14.58 30.72 21.44
C MET A 193 14.11 31.54 22.65
N PRO A 194 13.54 30.86 23.64
CA PRO A 194 13.22 31.47 24.92
C PRO A 194 14.50 31.78 25.72
#